data_37f6bb9c727078b6fc05dd102b8a593d
#
_entry.id   37f6bb9c727078b6fc05dd102b8a593d
#
_cell.length_a   1.000
_cell.length_b   1.000
_cell.length_c   1.000
_cell.angle_alpha   90.00
_cell.angle_beta   90.00
_cell.angle_gamma   90.00
#
_symmetry.space_group_name_H-M   'P 1'
#
loop_
_entity.id
_entity.type
_entity.pdbx_description
1 polymer ?
#
loop_
_entity_poly.entity_id
_entity_poly.type
_entity_poly.pdbx_seq_one_letter_code
_entity_poly.pdbx_strand_id
1 'polypeptide(L)'
;MILLTIAVASPTPAPTVPGAGIFTSPLLLSLLVWVPVAAAIALAILPNPRGRYDVLMKQIAFFTNLGLVFILFIAYNQFEAFLPTAQYEEKVPWLQAIGASYHLGVDGPGMVMLILSGLIGIISVLASLGVRERVRTYFCLLLLTQSAVNGAIVARDMFVLILFWSAAAVPVAILILGWGGPRRHAAAWRLVGYWGLGTAALVVGTMTLYAAAGGSTFDMDLLLKATISPRMQLVVALAMIVAAATRLPLFPLHGWARDVYAEAPIGVSVVVAGSAARLGAYLLLRVVVGAEPAAAHLLSPLLAALAALTVGYAALVALRSIDLRQTGAYLSMIPGGITVLGLAALSPLSIAGSVLSLFAGGMAAALIVGACATLSDRAQSRSLQVLSGLAPRMPILAWLLTIAGLAVLGVPLLGTFLAELLTFFGSFKNQPIGAFAVAAGLVVAAVALASMLRRVLFGSPNPDAPGVSDASLGETWYLALLAGSLLWIGLFPSGPKLPGTDTPLFDQGLVNVMAAGISDIASPYTGATPSPTP
;
A
#
# COMPACT_ATOMS: atom_id res chain seq x y z
N MET A 1 15.17 23.50 -15.53
CA MET A 1 16.59 23.44 -15.12
C MET A 1 16.74 23.12 -13.62
N ILE A 2 15.71 22.48 -13.00
CA ILE A 2 15.70 22.03 -11.59
C ILE A 2 15.79 20.49 -11.47
N LEU A 3 15.77 19.76 -12.58
CA LEU A 3 15.74 18.30 -12.64
C LEU A 3 17.11 17.61 -12.77
N LEU A 4 18.22 18.32 -12.67
CA LEU A 4 19.55 17.79 -13.00
C LEU A 4 20.57 17.81 -11.86
N THR A 5 20.13 17.99 -10.62
CA THR A 5 21.02 17.91 -9.46
C THR A 5 20.57 16.85 -8.45
N ILE A 6 20.33 15.62 -8.93
CA ILE A 6 20.64 14.44 -8.13
C ILE A 6 22.13 14.17 -8.39
N ALA A 7 22.95 15.15 -8.05
CA ALA A 7 24.38 14.96 -7.96
C ALA A 7 24.64 14.06 -6.77
N VAL A 8 25.28 12.93 -7.03
CA VAL A 8 25.92 12.07 -6.05
C VAL A 8 26.80 12.97 -5.17
N ALA A 9 26.26 13.37 -4.03
CA ALA A 9 27.07 14.00 -2.98
C ALA A 9 27.93 12.88 -2.38
N SER A 10 29.23 13.04 -2.48
CA SER A 10 30.22 12.17 -1.84
C SER A 10 29.91 12.08 -0.33
N PRO A 11 29.94 10.91 0.29
CA PRO A 11 29.65 10.79 1.70
C PRO A 11 30.72 11.51 2.52
N THR A 12 30.30 12.54 3.24
CA THR A 12 31.06 13.06 4.37
C THR A 12 31.02 12.03 5.49
N PRO A 13 32.13 11.71 6.17
CA PRO A 13 32.12 10.74 7.26
C PRO A 13 31.18 11.20 8.36
N ALA A 14 30.25 10.32 8.74
CA ALA A 14 29.25 10.58 9.75
C ALA A 14 29.91 10.88 11.12
N PRO A 15 29.41 11.88 11.86
CA PRO A 15 29.82 12.07 13.24
C PRO A 15 29.33 10.88 14.07
N THR A 16 30.22 10.28 14.84
CA THR A 16 29.92 9.29 15.86
C THR A 16 28.97 9.89 16.88
N VAL A 17 27.72 9.44 16.90
CA VAL A 17 26.74 9.88 17.89
C VAL A 17 26.91 9.07 19.17
N PRO A 18 27.32 9.70 20.29
CA PRO A 18 27.24 9.09 21.60
C PRO A 18 25.84 9.35 22.17
N GLY A 19 25.05 8.33 22.38
CA GLY A 19 23.81 8.43 23.11
C GLY A 19 22.80 7.36 22.70
N ALA A 20 22.96 6.15 23.26
CA ALA A 20 21.88 5.17 23.28
C ALA A 20 20.67 5.74 24.06
N GLY A 21 19.80 6.47 23.40
CA GLY A 21 18.51 6.89 23.94
C GLY A 21 17.58 5.68 24.09
N ILE A 22 16.60 5.79 24.96
CA ILE A 22 15.57 4.78 25.28
C ILE A 22 14.86 4.21 24.04
N PHE A 23 15.00 4.81 22.86
CA PHE A 23 14.37 4.45 21.59
C PHE A 23 15.30 3.76 20.58
N THR A 24 16.55 3.48 20.92
CA THR A 24 17.41 2.53 20.20
C THR A 24 17.17 1.09 20.66
N SER A 25 15.99 0.82 21.25
CA SER A 25 15.66 -0.50 21.78
C SER A 25 15.52 -1.50 20.62
N PRO A 26 16.10 -2.71 20.76
CA PRO A 26 15.99 -3.77 19.77
C PRO A 26 14.55 -4.32 19.62
N LEU A 27 13.53 -3.66 20.14
CA LEU A 27 12.13 -4.11 20.16
C LEU A 27 11.17 -3.17 19.41
N LEU A 28 11.69 -2.18 18.71
CA LEU A 28 10.86 -1.14 18.08
C LEU A 28 9.94 -1.72 17.00
N LEU A 29 10.45 -2.61 16.15
CA LEU A 29 9.65 -3.25 15.09
C LEU A 29 8.67 -4.25 15.68
N SER A 30 9.08 -5.00 16.71
CA SER A 30 8.18 -5.88 17.45
C SER A 30 7.02 -5.11 18.08
N LEU A 31 7.23 -3.89 18.59
CA LEU A 31 6.13 -3.05 19.11
C LEU A 31 5.11 -2.72 18.00
N LEU A 32 5.57 -2.39 16.78
CA LEU A 32 4.67 -2.10 15.65
C LEU A 32 3.81 -3.31 15.24
N VAL A 33 4.30 -4.52 15.48
CA VAL A 33 3.58 -5.77 15.19
C VAL A 33 2.71 -6.19 16.36
N TRP A 34 3.23 -6.22 17.58
CA TRP A 34 2.55 -6.86 18.71
C TRP A 34 1.66 -5.94 19.55
N VAL A 35 1.86 -4.60 19.52
CA VAL A 35 0.96 -3.66 20.22
C VAL A 35 -0.47 -3.75 19.68
N PRO A 36 -0.74 -3.81 18.37
CA PRO A 36 -2.10 -4.04 17.88
C PRO A 36 -2.69 -5.38 18.30
N VAL A 37 -1.86 -6.45 18.39
CA VAL A 37 -2.32 -7.76 18.89
C VAL A 37 -2.68 -7.67 20.37
N ALA A 38 -1.83 -7.07 21.19
CA ALA A 38 -2.10 -6.88 22.62
C ALA A 38 -3.37 -6.06 22.86
N ALA A 39 -3.56 -5.00 22.07
CA ALA A 39 -4.79 -4.19 22.11
C ALA A 39 -6.02 -5.00 21.66
N ALA A 40 -5.91 -5.83 20.62
CA ALA A 40 -6.99 -6.72 20.18
C ALA A 40 -7.35 -7.74 21.26
N ILE A 41 -6.36 -8.34 21.94
CA ILE A 41 -6.58 -9.24 23.07
C ILE A 41 -7.25 -8.49 24.24
N ALA A 42 -6.78 -7.30 24.57
CA ALA A 42 -7.40 -6.47 25.61
C ALA A 42 -8.87 -6.17 25.29
N LEU A 43 -9.19 -5.79 24.05
CA LEU A 43 -10.56 -5.60 23.60
C LEU A 43 -11.39 -6.89 23.68
N ALA A 44 -10.81 -8.04 23.36
CA ALA A 44 -11.51 -9.33 23.40
C ALA A 44 -11.90 -9.74 24.84
N ILE A 45 -11.06 -9.40 25.83
CA ILE A 45 -11.28 -9.74 27.24
C ILE A 45 -12.22 -8.72 27.92
N LEU A 46 -12.19 -7.44 27.51
CA LEU A 46 -13.01 -6.40 28.13
C LEU A 46 -14.51 -6.74 27.99
N PRO A 47 -15.26 -6.79 29.12
CA PRO A 47 -16.69 -7.01 29.05
C PRO A 47 -17.40 -5.83 28.39
N ASN A 48 -18.33 -6.11 27.48
CA ASN A 48 -19.14 -5.06 26.85
C ASN A 48 -20.64 -5.40 26.95
N PRO A 49 -21.24 -5.35 28.15
CA PRO A 49 -22.63 -5.67 28.31
C PRO A 49 -23.51 -4.65 27.57
N ARG A 50 -24.29 -5.16 26.61
CA ARG A 50 -25.24 -4.38 25.79
C ARG A 50 -24.63 -3.15 25.08
N GLY A 51 -23.33 -3.18 24.74
CA GLY A 51 -22.68 -2.08 24.02
C GLY A 51 -22.33 -0.85 24.91
N ARG A 52 -22.39 -0.98 26.24
CA ARG A 52 -22.12 0.15 27.16
C ARG A 52 -20.74 0.79 26.97
N TYR A 53 -19.75 0.02 26.55
CA TYR A 53 -18.37 0.45 26.40
C TYR A 53 -17.92 0.56 24.93
N ASP A 54 -18.87 0.67 23.99
CA ASP A 54 -18.53 0.79 22.55
C ASP A 54 -17.61 1.98 22.25
N VAL A 55 -17.84 3.12 22.91
CA VAL A 55 -16.99 4.32 22.76
C VAL A 55 -15.58 4.05 23.23
N LEU A 56 -15.42 3.41 24.41
CA LEU A 56 -14.11 3.05 24.95
C LEU A 56 -13.36 2.10 23.99
N MET A 57 -14.06 1.13 23.41
CA MET A 57 -13.44 0.20 22.44
C MET A 57 -12.93 0.91 21.20
N LYS A 58 -13.69 1.85 20.65
CA LYS A 58 -13.27 2.72 19.55
C LYS A 58 -12.06 3.58 19.92
N GLN A 59 -12.07 4.14 21.14
CA GLN A 59 -10.96 4.93 21.66
C GLN A 59 -9.69 4.09 21.83
N ILE A 60 -9.78 2.88 22.38
CA ILE A 60 -8.62 1.98 22.49
C ILE A 60 -8.03 1.71 21.11
N ALA A 61 -8.84 1.36 20.11
CA ALA A 61 -8.35 1.13 18.75
C ALA A 61 -7.73 2.38 18.14
N PHE A 62 -8.33 3.55 18.36
CA PHE A 62 -7.81 4.83 17.88
C PHE A 62 -6.46 5.18 18.52
N PHE A 63 -6.37 5.16 19.85
CA PHE A 63 -5.13 5.48 20.55
C PHE A 63 -4.02 4.46 20.32
N THR A 64 -4.36 3.19 20.11
CA THR A 64 -3.39 2.17 19.67
C THR A 64 -2.75 2.59 18.35
N ASN A 65 -3.57 2.91 17.32
CA ASN A 65 -3.02 3.33 16.03
C ASN A 65 -2.30 4.68 16.09
N LEU A 66 -2.78 5.63 16.92
CA LEU A 66 -2.09 6.89 17.14
C LEU A 66 -0.72 6.66 17.78
N GLY A 67 -0.63 5.76 18.76
CA GLY A 67 0.64 5.34 19.36
C GLY A 67 1.59 4.71 18.36
N LEU A 68 1.09 3.87 17.43
CA LEU A 68 1.90 3.32 16.34
C LEU A 68 2.44 4.42 15.41
N VAL A 69 1.60 5.37 15.02
CA VAL A 69 2.05 6.53 14.20
C VAL A 69 3.11 7.33 14.94
N PHE A 70 2.98 7.52 16.25
CA PHE A 70 3.99 8.19 17.06
C PHE A 70 5.31 7.42 17.12
N ILE A 71 5.27 6.09 17.32
CA ILE A 71 6.47 5.23 17.27
C ILE A 71 7.13 5.32 15.89
N LEU A 72 6.34 5.27 14.81
CA LEU A 72 6.84 5.42 13.44
C LEU A 72 7.45 6.80 13.19
N PHE A 73 6.87 7.86 13.75
CA PHE A 73 7.43 9.20 13.67
C PHE A 73 8.82 9.28 14.33
N ILE A 74 8.99 8.67 15.51
CA ILE A 74 10.29 8.58 16.18
C ILE A 74 11.26 7.76 15.33
N ALA A 75 10.83 6.57 14.87
CA ALA A 75 11.66 5.71 14.01
C ALA A 75 12.11 6.43 12.74
N TYR A 76 11.21 7.16 12.10
CA TYR A 76 11.50 7.93 10.89
C TYR A 76 12.56 9.02 11.11
N ASN A 77 12.48 9.77 12.21
CA ASN A 77 13.47 10.82 12.51
C ASN A 77 14.85 10.28 12.90
N GLN A 78 14.93 9.04 13.35
CA GLN A 78 16.20 8.37 13.68
C GLN A 78 16.70 7.46 12.56
N PHE A 79 15.93 7.32 11.46
CA PHE A 79 16.27 6.46 10.34
C PHE A 79 17.39 7.10 9.50
N GLU A 80 18.47 6.35 9.30
CA GLU A 80 19.58 6.81 8.46
C GLU A 80 19.28 6.58 6.97
N ALA A 81 18.81 7.62 6.28
CA ALA A 81 18.31 7.53 4.91
C ALA A 81 19.34 7.06 3.87
N PHE A 82 20.63 7.15 4.17
CA PHE A 82 21.69 6.82 3.22
C PHE A 82 22.33 5.45 3.45
N LEU A 83 21.88 4.71 4.46
CA LEU A 83 22.32 3.34 4.67
C LEU A 83 21.49 2.36 3.83
N PRO A 84 22.11 1.56 2.95
CA PRO A 84 21.41 0.55 2.16
C PRO A 84 20.97 -0.68 2.97
N THR A 85 21.58 -0.89 4.13
CA THR A 85 21.31 -2.03 5.01
C THR A 85 20.00 -1.85 5.77
N ALA A 86 19.42 -2.97 6.20
CA ALA A 86 18.29 -2.93 7.11
C ALA A 86 18.69 -2.29 8.44
N GLN A 87 17.74 -1.55 9.02
CA GLN A 87 17.90 -0.89 10.32
C GLN A 87 16.86 -1.44 11.29
N TYR A 88 17.06 -1.18 12.59
CA TYR A 88 16.22 -1.71 13.67
C TYR A 88 16.11 -3.24 13.63
N GLU A 89 17.18 -3.94 13.25
CA GLU A 89 17.15 -5.39 13.13
C GLU A 89 16.90 -6.07 14.48
N GLU A 90 15.92 -6.98 14.47
CA GLU A 90 15.57 -7.85 15.59
C GLU A 90 15.65 -9.29 15.12
N LYS A 91 16.62 -10.06 15.62
CA LYS A 91 16.80 -11.45 15.20
C LYS A 91 16.85 -12.38 16.40
N VAL A 92 15.85 -13.25 16.50
CA VAL A 92 15.75 -14.27 17.55
C VAL A 92 15.56 -15.64 16.89
N PRO A 93 16.42 -16.62 17.19
CA PRO A 93 16.22 -18.00 16.70
C PRO A 93 14.86 -18.53 17.17
N TRP A 94 14.07 -19.09 16.24
CA TRP A 94 12.74 -19.60 16.55
C TRP A 94 12.62 -21.09 16.25
N LEU A 95 12.50 -21.49 14.99
CA LEU A 95 12.40 -22.89 14.57
C LEU A 95 13.75 -23.35 14.00
N GLN A 96 14.72 -23.60 14.87
CA GLN A 96 16.10 -23.93 14.48
C GLN A 96 16.20 -25.17 13.59
N ALA A 97 15.29 -26.15 13.78
CA ALA A 97 15.27 -27.39 12.98
C ALA A 97 15.11 -27.15 11.47
N ILE A 98 14.48 -26.05 11.08
CA ILE A 98 14.29 -25.66 9.67
C ILE A 98 15.03 -24.38 9.31
N GLY A 99 15.79 -23.80 10.25
CA GLY A 99 16.53 -22.55 10.05
C GLY A 99 15.65 -21.29 9.95
N ALA A 100 14.43 -21.32 10.50
CA ALA A 100 13.58 -20.14 10.57
C ALA A 100 13.85 -19.35 11.85
N SER A 101 13.92 -18.04 11.72
CA SER A 101 14.15 -17.08 12.80
C SER A 101 13.08 -15.99 12.81
N TYR A 102 12.75 -15.50 14.00
CA TYR A 102 12.00 -14.25 14.11
C TYR A 102 12.98 -13.12 13.79
N HIS A 103 13.07 -12.78 12.51
CA HIS A 103 13.96 -11.77 12.00
C HIS A 103 13.14 -10.64 11.37
N LEU A 104 13.21 -9.47 11.99
CA LEU A 104 12.59 -8.24 11.54
C LEU A 104 13.68 -7.22 11.21
N GLY A 105 13.38 -6.35 10.27
CA GLY A 105 14.25 -5.25 9.88
C GLY A 105 13.56 -4.36 8.88
N VAL A 106 13.99 -3.12 8.75
CA VAL A 106 13.40 -2.16 7.82
C VAL A 106 14.49 -1.38 7.08
N ASP A 107 14.33 -1.25 5.77
CA ASP A 107 15.13 -0.38 4.91
C ASP A 107 14.26 0.76 4.35
N GLY A 108 14.80 1.58 3.47
CA GLY A 108 14.10 2.74 2.92
C GLY A 108 12.71 2.43 2.36
N PRO A 109 12.55 1.50 1.38
CA PRO A 109 11.24 1.11 0.87
C PRO A 109 10.32 0.51 1.94
N GLY A 110 10.87 -0.25 2.89
CA GLY A 110 10.15 -0.79 4.05
C GLY A 110 9.62 0.31 4.97
N MET A 111 10.42 1.34 5.24
CA MET A 111 10.00 2.50 6.03
C MET A 111 8.85 3.25 5.37
N VAL A 112 8.91 3.46 4.06
CA VAL A 112 7.80 4.06 3.28
C VAL A 112 6.51 3.26 3.43
N MET A 113 6.60 1.92 3.35
CA MET A 113 5.45 1.03 3.54
C MET A 113 4.93 1.03 4.98
N LEU A 114 5.80 1.14 5.99
CA LEU A 114 5.38 1.25 7.40
C LEU A 114 4.65 2.55 7.67
N ILE A 115 5.14 3.68 7.14
CA ILE A 115 4.48 4.98 7.26
C ILE A 115 3.10 4.93 6.60
N LEU A 116 3.00 4.36 5.39
CA LEU A 116 1.73 4.12 4.73
C LEU A 116 0.80 3.30 5.61
N SER A 117 1.28 2.15 6.13
CA SER A 117 0.48 1.24 6.96
C SER A 117 0.01 1.91 8.24
N GLY A 118 0.85 2.68 8.93
CA GLY A 118 0.49 3.42 10.14
C GLY A 118 -0.61 4.46 9.89
N LEU A 119 -0.47 5.27 8.83
CA LEU A 119 -1.47 6.27 8.46
C LEU A 119 -2.79 5.61 8.02
N ILE A 120 -2.74 4.58 7.19
CA ILE A 120 -3.94 3.83 6.78
C ILE A 120 -4.61 3.15 7.99
N GLY A 121 -3.83 2.66 8.96
CA GLY A 121 -4.36 2.07 10.19
C GLY A 121 -5.24 3.04 10.98
N ILE A 122 -4.74 4.24 11.29
CA ILE A 122 -5.53 5.24 12.01
C ILE A 122 -6.73 5.73 11.17
N ILE A 123 -6.55 5.91 9.86
CA ILE A 123 -7.61 6.34 8.94
C ILE A 123 -8.72 5.27 8.85
N SER A 124 -8.36 3.98 8.83
CA SER A 124 -9.34 2.89 8.80
C SER A 124 -10.18 2.81 10.07
N VAL A 125 -9.57 3.13 11.23
CA VAL A 125 -10.31 3.26 12.51
C VAL A 125 -11.27 4.44 12.45
N LEU A 126 -10.82 5.62 11.97
CA LEU A 126 -11.68 6.79 11.81
C LEU A 126 -12.86 6.53 10.86
N ALA A 127 -12.60 5.86 9.74
CA ALA A 127 -13.64 5.45 8.78
C ALA A 127 -14.62 4.41 9.37
N SER A 128 -14.26 3.76 10.47
CA SER A 128 -15.05 2.73 11.15
C SER A 128 -15.80 3.23 12.39
N LEU A 129 -15.69 4.52 12.74
CA LEU A 129 -16.36 5.06 13.95
C LEU A 129 -17.89 4.95 13.90
N GLY A 130 -18.47 4.87 12.70
CA GLY A 130 -19.91 4.65 12.48
C GLY A 130 -20.42 3.24 12.81
N VAL A 131 -19.53 2.26 13.02
CA VAL A 131 -19.91 0.88 13.34
C VAL A 131 -20.59 0.82 14.70
N ARG A 132 -21.79 0.18 14.74
CA ARG A 132 -22.63 0.05 15.94
C ARG A 132 -22.85 -1.40 16.36
N GLU A 133 -22.71 -2.34 15.45
CA GLU A 133 -22.94 -3.75 15.74
C GLU A 133 -21.63 -4.48 16.04
N ARG A 134 -21.61 -5.28 17.10
CA ARG A 134 -20.48 -6.11 17.49
C ARG A 134 -19.15 -5.35 17.48
N VAL A 135 -19.15 -4.10 18.00
CA VAL A 135 -18.04 -3.13 17.96
C VAL A 135 -16.74 -3.75 18.43
N ARG A 136 -16.78 -4.51 19.53
CA ARG A 136 -15.64 -5.22 20.09
C ARG A 136 -14.93 -6.07 19.05
N THR A 137 -15.67 -7.03 18.45
CA THR A 137 -15.11 -7.98 17.48
C THR A 137 -14.60 -7.28 16.22
N TYR A 138 -15.30 -6.22 15.77
CA TYR A 138 -14.88 -5.44 14.62
C TYR A 138 -13.50 -4.83 14.82
N PHE A 139 -13.30 -4.10 15.92
CA PHE A 139 -12.04 -3.42 16.18
C PHE A 139 -10.90 -4.39 16.55
N CYS A 140 -11.20 -5.52 17.22
CA CYS A 140 -10.21 -6.59 17.38
C CYS A 140 -9.68 -7.07 16.03
N LEU A 141 -10.56 -7.40 15.09
CA LEU A 141 -10.16 -7.89 13.76
C LEU A 141 -9.45 -6.82 12.93
N LEU A 142 -9.83 -5.54 13.06
CA LEU A 142 -9.17 -4.44 12.37
C LEU A 142 -7.73 -4.28 12.87
N LEU A 143 -7.50 -4.34 14.19
CA LEU A 143 -6.16 -4.30 14.78
C LEU A 143 -5.30 -5.52 14.41
N LEU A 144 -5.89 -6.71 14.33
CA LEU A 144 -5.19 -7.91 13.86
C LEU A 144 -4.81 -7.79 12.38
N THR A 145 -5.66 -7.16 11.55
CA THR A 145 -5.32 -6.85 10.15
C THR A 145 -4.12 -5.92 10.07
N GLN A 146 -4.10 -4.87 10.89
CA GLN A 146 -2.98 -3.91 10.97
C GLN A 146 -1.67 -4.60 11.38
N SER A 147 -1.73 -5.44 12.43
CA SER A 147 -0.58 -6.23 12.87
C SER A 147 -0.02 -7.12 11.76
N ALA A 148 -0.91 -7.84 11.05
CA ALA A 148 -0.51 -8.73 9.97
C ALA A 148 0.15 -7.98 8.80
N VAL A 149 -0.35 -6.80 8.45
CA VAL A 149 0.27 -5.94 7.41
C VAL A 149 1.63 -5.43 7.88
N ASN A 150 1.74 -4.91 9.11
CA ASN A 150 3.01 -4.44 9.65
C ASN A 150 4.04 -5.57 9.70
N GLY A 151 3.66 -6.76 10.21
CA GLY A 151 4.55 -7.91 10.29
C GLY A 151 5.05 -8.37 8.92
N ALA A 152 4.21 -8.34 7.88
CA ALA A 152 4.62 -8.66 6.52
C ALA A 152 5.60 -7.63 5.92
N ILE A 153 5.48 -6.35 6.30
CA ILE A 153 6.40 -5.29 5.82
C ILE A 153 7.78 -5.44 6.44
N VAL A 154 7.86 -5.71 7.75
CA VAL A 154 9.13 -5.75 8.48
C VAL A 154 9.82 -7.10 8.45
N ALA A 155 9.18 -8.15 7.91
CA ALA A 155 9.74 -9.50 7.86
C ALA A 155 11.04 -9.53 7.02
N ARG A 156 12.11 -10.05 7.62
CA ARG A 156 13.42 -10.36 6.99
C ARG A 156 13.67 -11.88 6.93
N ASP A 157 12.68 -12.65 7.32
CA ASP A 157 12.66 -14.11 7.22
C ASP A 157 11.44 -14.51 6.39
N MET A 158 11.63 -15.35 5.36
CA MET A 158 10.57 -15.73 4.43
C MET A 158 9.46 -16.54 5.10
N PHE A 159 9.78 -17.29 6.17
CA PHE A 159 8.77 -18.01 6.94
C PHE A 159 7.88 -17.02 7.72
N VAL A 160 8.48 -16.02 8.36
CA VAL A 160 7.77 -14.92 9.04
C VAL A 160 6.91 -14.12 8.05
N LEU A 161 7.45 -13.84 6.85
CA LEU A 161 6.69 -13.19 5.79
C LEU A 161 5.43 -14.00 5.41
N ILE A 162 5.56 -15.30 5.15
CA ILE A 162 4.43 -16.17 4.80
C ILE A 162 3.38 -16.17 5.92
N LEU A 163 3.82 -16.21 7.16
CA LEU A 163 2.93 -16.22 8.33
C LEU A 163 2.07 -14.94 8.39
N PHE A 164 2.69 -13.76 8.36
CA PHE A 164 1.97 -12.49 8.43
C PHE A 164 1.20 -12.19 7.15
N TRP A 165 1.73 -12.57 5.98
CA TRP A 165 1.04 -12.45 4.71
C TRP A 165 -0.28 -13.24 4.71
N SER A 166 -0.26 -14.48 5.16
CA SER A 166 -1.45 -15.33 5.22
C SER A 166 -2.39 -14.89 6.34
N ALA A 167 -1.86 -14.49 7.49
CA ALA A 167 -2.64 -14.06 8.65
C ALA A 167 -3.58 -12.89 8.33
N ALA A 168 -3.22 -11.98 7.43
CA ALA A 168 -4.07 -10.85 7.04
C ALA A 168 -5.41 -11.27 6.39
N ALA A 169 -5.46 -12.42 5.73
CA ALA A 169 -6.66 -12.87 5.02
C ALA A 169 -7.82 -13.20 5.97
N VAL A 170 -7.52 -13.77 7.13
CA VAL A 170 -8.54 -14.26 8.08
C VAL A 170 -9.37 -13.12 8.68
N PRO A 171 -8.77 -12.11 9.34
CA PRO A 171 -9.54 -11.02 9.94
C PRO A 171 -10.26 -10.20 8.88
N VAL A 172 -9.68 -9.98 7.68
CA VAL A 172 -10.36 -9.27 6.59
C VAL A 172 -11.58 -10.04 6.10
N ALA A 173 -11.48 -11.36 5.90
CA ALA A 173 -12.62 -12.18 5.49
C ALA A 173 -13.75 -12.17 6.53
N ILE A 174 -13.41 -12.29 7.82
CA ILE A 174 -14.40 -12.24 8.91
C ILE A 174 -15.05 -10.85 8.99
N LEU A 175 -14.29 -9.76 8.81
CA LEU A 175 -14.83 -8.41 8.76
C LEU A 175 -15.84 -8.23 7.62
N ILE A 176 -15.55 -8.76 6.43
CA ILE A 176 -16.47 -8.72 5.29
C ILE A 176 -17.72 -9.56 5.60
N LEU A 177 -17.56 -10.78 6.08
CA LEU A 177 -18.69 -11.67 6.42
C LEU A 177 -19.60 -11.08 7.52
N GLY A 178 -18.99 -10.42 8.48
CA GLY A 178 -19.68 -9.90 9.65
C GLY A 178 -20.44 -8.60 9.42
N TRP A 179 -19.90 -7.71 8.61
CA TRP A 179 -20.39 -6.31 8.45
C TRP A 179 -20.53 -5.88 7.00
N GLY A 180 -20.27 -6.75 6.05
CA GLY A 180 -20.40 -6.43 4.62
C GLY A 180 -21.83 -6.34 4.15
N GLY A 181 -21.99 -5.87 2.90
CA GLY A 181 -23.27 -5.71 2.22
C GLY A 181 -23.94 -7.02 1.81
N PRO A 182 -24.95 -6.96 0.94
CA PRO A 182 -25.78 -8.12 0.59
C PRO A 182 -25.00 -9.30 -0.02
N ARG A 183 -23.92 -9.02 -0.77
CA ARG A 183 -23.08 -10.04 -1.43
C ARG A 183 -21.81 -10.39 -0.64
N ARG A 184 -21.76 -10.08 0.67
CA ARG A 184 -20.61 -10.27 1.54
C ARG A 184 -20.00 -11.68 1.51
N HIS A 185 -20.85 -12.72 1.42
CA HIS A 185 -20.37 -14.11 1.35
C HIS A 185 -19.53 -14.36 0.09
N ALA A 186 -20.03 -13.93 -1.08
CA ALA A 186 -19.30 -14.07 -2.33
C ALA A 186 -17.98 -13.25 -2.32
N ALA A 187 -18.01 -12.03 -1.78
CA ALA A 187 -16.84 -11.17 -1.65
C ALA A 187 -15.77 -11.78 -0.75
N ALA A 188 -16.15 -12.28 0.43
CA ALA A 188 -15.23 -12.90 1.38
C ALA A 188 -14.60 -14.19 0.81
N TRP A 189 -15.39 -15.10 0.22
CA TRP A 189 -14.86 -16.33 -0.37
C TRP A 189 -13.97 -16.07 -1.58
N ARG A 190 -14.27 -15.07 -2.40
CA ARG A 190 -13.37 -14.65 -3.48
C ARG A 190 -12.06 -14.13 -2.93
N LEU A 191 -12.09 -13.27 -1.91
CA LEU A 191 -10.86 -12.79 -1.27
C LEU A 191 -10.02 -13.96 -0.76
N VAL A 192 -10.62 -14.89 0.01
CA VAL A 192 -9.93 -16.06 0.54
C VAL A 192 -9.34 -16.93 -0.56
N GLY A 193 -10.08 -17.15 -1.65
CA GLY A 193 -9.61 -17.95 -2.79
C GLY A 193 -8.40 -17.30 -3.49
N TYR A 194 -8.50 -16.02 -3.84
CA TYR A 194 -7.39 -15.31 -4.51
C TYR A 194 -6.18 -15.12 -3.60
N TRP A 195 -6.39 -14.69 -2.35
CA TRP A 195 -5.28 -14.51 -1.41
C TRP A 195 -4.68 -15.84 -0.97
N GLY A 196 -5.48 -16.91 -0.90
CA GLY A 196 -5.02 -18.27 -0.68
C GLY A 196 -4.15 -18.78 -1.83
N LEU A 197 -4.57 -18.56 -3.09
CA LEU A 197 -3.76 -18.86 -4.27
C LEU A 197 -2.43 -18.11 -4.22
N GLY A 198 -2.45 -16.82 -3.87
CA GLY A 198 -1.24 -16.01 -3.71
C GLY A 198 -0.33 -16.52 -2.60
N THR A 199 -0.90 -16.95 -1.48
CA THR A 199 -0.13 -17.57 -0.39
C THR A 199 0.50 -18.89 -0.84
N ALA A 200 -0.24 -19.74 -1.56
CA ALA A 200 0.30 -20.99 -2.10
C ALA A 200 1.47 -20.71 -3.07
N ALA A 201 1.32 -19.72 -3.96
CA ALA A 201 2.40 -19.31 -4.86
C ALA A 201 3.61 -18.76 -4.09
N LEU A 202 3.40 -17.94 -3.05
CA LEU A 202 4.48 -17.45 -2.19
C LEU A 202 5.22 -18.59 -1.50
N VAL A 203 4.52 -19.61 -1.00
CA VAL A 203 5.11 -20.81 -0.41
C VAL A 203 5.94 -21.57 -1.44
N VAL A 204 5.42 -21.79 -2.66
CA VAL A 204 6.15 -22.48 -3.73
C VAL A 204 7.45 -21.74 -4.06
N GLY A 205 7.40 -20.42 -4.26
CA GLY A 205 8.59 -19.62 -4.55
C GLY A 205 9.60 -19.66 -3.41
N THR A 206 9.14 -19.55 -2.16
CA THR A 206 9.99 -19.62 -0.97
C THR A 206 10.64 -21.00 -0.80
N MET A 207 9.87 -22.08 -0.98
CA MET A 207 10.41 -23.44 -0.87
C MET A 207 11.43 -23.74 -1.98
N THR A 208 11.22 -23.19 -3.18
CA THR A 208 12.21 -23.29 -4.27
C THR A 208 13.51 -22.58 -3.91
N LEU A 209 13.43 -21.36 -3.35
CA LEU A 209 14.61 -20.63 -2.85
C LEU A 209 15.29 -21.40 -1.73
N TYR A 210 14.54 -21.85 -0.74
CA TYR A 210 15.04 -22.61 0.41
C TYR A 210 15.80 -23.87 -0.03
N ALA A 211 15.20 -24.67 -0.91
CA ALA A 211 15.83 -25.88 -1.43
C ALA A 211 17.11 -25.56 -2.25
N ALA A 212 17.06 -24.52 -3.08
CA ALA A 212 18.18 -24.09 -3.90
C ALA A 212 19.36 -23.53 -3.08
N ALA A 213 19.08 -22.93 -1.92
CA ALA A 213 20.08 -22.43 -0.97
C ALA A 213 20.62 -23.51 -0.01
N GLY A 214 20.30 -24.79 -0.23
CA GLY A 214 20.80 -25.90 0.59
C GLY A 214 19.93 -26.28 1.79
N GLY A 215 18.72 -25.73 1.90
CA GLY A 215 17.71 -26.17 2.87
C GLY A 215 18.02 -25.85 4.35
N SER A 216 18.79 -24.81 4.62
CA SER A 216 19.31 -24.54 5.97
C SER A 216 18.77 -23.26 6.63
N THR A 217 18.18 -22.33 5.86
CA THR A 217 17.75 -21.05 6.39
C THR A 217 16.57 -20.45 5.61
N PHE A 218 15.69 -19.74 6.30
CA PHE A 218 14.65 -18.88 5.73
C PHE A 218 15.02 -17.38 5.78
N ASP A 219 16.22 -17.06 6.27
CA ASP A 219 16.71 -15.68 6.30
C ASP A 219 16.72 -15.07 4.89
N MET A 220 15.98 -13.98 4.70
CA MET A 220 15.78 -13.37 3.39
C MET A 220 17.10 -12.87 2.81
N ASP A 221 17.95 -12.27 3.62
CA ASP A 221 19.22 -11.70 3.16
C ASP A 221 20.21 -12.77 2.69
N LEU A 222 20.13 -13.97 3.27
CA LEU A 222 20.93 -15.12 2.84
C LEU A 222 20.32 -15.81 1.61
N LEU A 223 19.00 -16.01 1.61
CA LEU A 223 18.29 -16.64 0.49
C LEU A 223 18.41 -15.85 -0.82
N LEU A 224 18.26 -14.52 -0.73
CA LEU A 224 18.28 -13.65 -1.92
C LEU A 224 19.71 -13.44 -2.47
N LYS A 225 20.76 -13.76 -1.69
CA LYS A 225 22.16 -13.76 -2.14
C LYS A 225 22.63 -15.14 -2.61
N ALA A 226 21.82 -16.20 -2.44
CA ALA A 226 22.19 -17.54 -2.86
C ALA A 226 22.29 -17.62 -4.39
N THR A 227 23.37 -18.22 -4.88
CA THR A 227 23.55 -18.46 -6.32
C THR A 227 22.67 -19.63 -6.75
N ILE A 228 21.56 -19.31 -7.40
CA ILE A 228 20.62 -20.31 -7.92
C ILE A 228 20.60 -20.34 -9.44
N SER A 229 20.28 -21.50 -10.02
CA SER A 229 20.26 -21.66 -11.48
C SER A 229 19.20 -20.74 -12.13
N PRO A 230 19.43 -20.26 -13.39
CA PRO A 230 18.47 -19.39 -14.07
C PRO A 230 17.06 -19.98 -14.20
N ARG A 231 16.94 -21.31 -14.29
CA ARG A 231 15.64 -21.99 -14.31
C ARG A 231 14.91 -21.87 -12.98
N MET A 232 15.63 -22.01 -11.87
CA MET A 232 15.05 -21.84 -10.53
C MET A 232 14.69 -20.39 -10.27
N GLN A 233 15.52 -19.42 -10.69
CA GLN A 233 15.18 -17.98 -10.62
C GLN A 233 13.86 -17.71 -11.34
N LEU A 234 13.66 -18.27 -12.53
CA LEU A 234 12.41 -18.12 -13.28
C LEU A 234 11.20 -18.69 -12.54
N VAL A 235 11.32 -19.88 -11.93
CA VAL A 235 10.22 -20.48 -11.13
C VAL A 235 9.89 -19.61 -9.93
N VAL A 236 10.91 -19.15 -9.20
CA VAL A 236 10.74 -18.24 -8.05
C VAL A 236 10.04 -16.96 -8.48
N ALA A 237 10.57 -16.29 -9.52
CA ALA A 237 10.02 -15.02 -9.99
C ALA A 237 8.55 -15.15 -10.47
N LEU A 238 8.22 -16.22 -11.23
CA LEU A 238 6.84 -16.48 -11.66
C LEU A 238 5.91 -16.73 -10.47
N ALA A 239 6.35 -17.51 -9.48
CA ALA A 239 5.58 -17.75 -8.26
C ALA A 239 5.34 -16.45 -7.48
N MET A 240 6.38 -15.61 -7.34
CA MET A 240 6.28 -14.32 -6.67
C MET A 240 5.39 -13.33 -7.45
N ILE A 241 5.42 -13.35 -8.79
CA ILE A 241 4.51 -12.55 -9.62
C ILE A 241 3.06 -12.97 -9.40
N VAL A 242 2.76 -14.28 -9.34
CA VAL A 242 1.40 -14.77 -9.03
C VAL A 242 0.98 -14.35 -7.63
N ALA A 243 1.85 -14.53 -6.61
CA ALA A 243 1.57 -14.09 -5.25
C ALA A 243 1.28 -12.58 -5.18
N ALA A 244 2.09 -11.78 -5.85
CA ALA A 244 1.92 -10.33 -5.91
C ALA A 244 0.63 -9.93 -6.64
N ALA A 245 0.33 -10.54 -7.79
CA ALA A 245 -0.81 -10.20 -8.64
C ALA A 245 -2.17 -10.53 -7.98
N THR A 246 -2.19 -11.51 -7.08
CA THR A 246 -3.38 -11.81 -6.29
C THR A 246 -3.60 -10.82 -5.16
N ARG A 247 -2.54 -10.25 -4.60
CA ARG A 247 -2.62 -9.29 -3.49
C ARG A 247 -2.81 -7.87 -4.03
N LEU A 248 -1.90 -7.40 -4.88
CA LEU A 248 -2.10 -6.21 -5.70
C LEU A 248 -3.03 -6.60 -6.85
N PRO A 249 -4.26 -6.10 -6.93
CA PRO A 249 -5.24 -6.62 -7.88
C PRO A 249 -4.83 -6.35 -9.33
N LEU A 250 -3.93 -7.20 -9.87
CA LEU A 250 -3.48 -7.12 -11.26
C LEU A 250 -4.34 -8.02 -12.16
N PHE A 251 -4.56 -7.59 -13.39
CA PHE A 251 -5.19 -8.43 -14.39
C PHE A 251 -4.33 -9.68 -14.66
N PRO A 252 -4.91 -10.90 -14.74
CA PRO A 252 -6.33 -11.26 -14.58
C PRO A 252 -6.74 -11.61 -13.12
N LEU A 253 -5.84 -11.52 -12.14
CA LEU A 253 -6.05 -11.99 -10.75
C LEU A 253 -6.72 -10.94 -9.83
N HIS A 254 -7.40 -9.94 -10.40
CA HIS A 254 -8.05 -8.82 -9.72
C HIS A 254 -9.51 -9.06 -9.30
N GLY A 255 -10.10 -10.20 -9.65
CA GLY A 255 -11.55 -10.42 -9.56
C GLY A 255 -12.14 -10.28 -8.15
N TRP A 256 -11.33 -10.44 -7.11
CA TRP A 256 -11.74 -10.25 -5.73
C TRP A 256 -11.93 -8.76 -5.36
N ALA A 257 -11.11 -7.87 -5.91
CA ALA A 257 -11.05 -6.47 -5.48
C ALA A 257 -12.37 -5.74 -5.75
N ARG A 258 -12.98 -5.96 -6.93
CA ARG A 258 -14.29 -5.41 -7.29
C ARG A 258 -15.35 -5.72 -6.23
N ASP A 259 -15.44 -6.98 -5.82
CA ASP A 259 -16.49 -7.42 -4.92
C ASP A 259 -16.19 -7.02 -3.47
N VAL A 260 -14.93 -7.09 -3.05
CA VAL A 260 -14.51 -6.68 -1.71
C VAL A 260 -14.74 -5.19 -1.50
N TYR A 261 -14.26 -4.33 -2.40
CA TYR A 261 -14.44 -2.87 -2.24
C TYR A 261 -15.88 -2.41 -2.40
N ALA A 262 -16.71 -3.17 -3.12
CA ALA A 262 -18.14 -2.90 -3.20
C ALA A 262 -18.91 -3.32 -1.94
N GLU A 263 -18.52 -4.43 -1.29
CA GLU A 263 -19.30 -5.04 -0.23
C GLU A 263 -18.72 -4.84 1.18
N ALA A 264 -17.39 -4.65 1.33
CA ALA A 264 -16.77 -4.48 2.63
C ALA A 264 -17.19 -3.16 3.31
N PRO A 265 -17.16 -3.11 4.65
CA PRO A 265 -17.25 -1.85 5.40
C PRO A 265 -16.17 -0.87 4.96
N ILE A 266 -16.46 0.45 5.06
CA ILE A 266 -15.56 1.49 4.55
C ILE A 266 -14.14 1.36 5.11
N GLY A 267 -13.98 1.23 6.42
CA GLY A 267 -12.65 1.12 7.05
C GLY A 267 -11.89 -0.14 6.60
N VAL A 268 -12.59 -1.25 6.32
CA VAL A 268 -11.99 -2.47 5.78
C VAL A 268 -11.53 -2.25 4.33
N SER A 269 -12.36 -1.61 3.51
CA SER A 269 -12.00 -1.26 2.14
C SER A 269 -10.77 -0.33 2.09
N VAL A 270 -10.70 0.65 3.01
CA VAL A 270 -9.56 1.58 3.15
C VAL A 270 -8.27 0.84 3.51
N VAL A 271 -8.27 -0.03 4.53
CA VAL A 271 -7.06 -0.75 4.92
C VAL A 271 -6.61 -1.74 3.85
N VAL A 272 -7.55 -2.40 3.17
CA VAL A 272 -7.23 -3.35 2.10
C VAL A 272 -6.65 -2.62 0.88
N ALA A 273 -7.29 -1.55 0.40
CA ALA A 273 -6.84 -0.82 -0.78
C ALA A 273 -5.55 -0.02 -0.53
N GLY A 274 -5.45 0.59 0.66
CA GLY A 274 -4.36 1.49 1.02
C GLY A 274 -3.06 0.79 1.34
N SER A 275 -3.08 -0.26 2.16
CA SER A 275 -1.87 -0.90 2.67
C SER A 275 -1.77 -2.39 2.31
N ALA A 276 -2.79 -3.21 2.63
CA ALA A 276 -2.69 -4.65 2.46
C ALA A 276 -2.46 -5.09 1.01
N ALA A 277 -3.10 -4.44 0.04
CA ALA A 277 -2.89 -4.72 -1.37
C ALA A 277 -1.48 -4.32 -1.85
N ARG A 278 -0.89 -3.27 -1.28
CA ARG A 278 0.45 -2.79 -1.66
C ARG A 278 1.57 -3.77 -1.30
N LEU A 279 1.34 -4.68 -0.37
CA LEU A 279 2.27 -5.77 -0.08
C LEU A 279 2.64 -6.58 -1.34
N GLY A 280 1.73 -6.70 -2.33
CA GLY A 280 2.04 -7.37 -3.59
C GLY A 280 3.15 -6.68 -4.39
N ALA A 281 3.06 -5.34 -4.56
CA ALA A 281 4.12 -4.59 -5.23
C ALA A 281 5.42 -4.56 -4.42
N TYR A 282 5.31 -4.49 -3.09
CA TYR A 282 6.47 -4.57 -2.20
C TYR A 282 7.19 -5.91 -2.31
N LEU A 283 6.46 -7.03 -2.44
CA LEU A 283 7.03 -8.36 -2.69
C LEU A 283 7.78 -8.41 -4.04
N LEU A 284 7.20 -7.84 -5.12
CA LEU A 284 7.87 -7.76 -6.42
C LEU A 284 9.17 -6.96 -6.33
N LEU A 285 9.13 -5.81 -5.66
CA LEU A 285 10.32 -4.97 -5.46
C LEU A 285 11.42 -5.73 -4.72
N ARG A 286 11.07 -6.43 -3.64
CA ARG A 286 12.01 -7.12 -2.77
C ARG A 286 12.63 -8.34 -3.40
N VAL A 287 11.81 -9.22 -3.97
CA VAL A 287 12.25 -10.55 -4.41
C VAL A 287 12.55 -10.56 -5.88
N VAL A 288 11.62 -10.10 -6.74
CA VAL A 288 11.81 -10.23 -8.18
C VAL A 288 12.83 -9.21 -8.69
N VAL A 289 12.67 -7.93 -8.32
CA VAL A 289 13.55 -6.86 -8.81
C VAL A 289 14.86 -6.82 -8.01
N GLY A 290 14.78 -6.94 -6.68
CA GLY A 290 15.94 -6.77 -5.80
C GLY A 290 16.88 -7.97 -5.77
N ALA A 291 16.37 -9.19 -5.97
CA ALA A 291 17.16 -10.40 -5.75
C ALA A 291 17.38 -11.28 -6.97
N GLU A 292 16.51 -11.20 -7.98
CA GLU A 292 16.54 -12.09 -9.15
C GLU A 292 16.73 -11.31 -10.46
N PRO A 293 17.88 -10.59 -10.65
CA PRO A 293 18.04 -9.67 -11.77
C PRO A 293 17.89 -10.34 -13.14
N ALA A 294 18.38 -11.57 -13.29
CA ALA A 294 18.28 -12.30 -14.57
C ALA A 294 16.82 -12.66 -14.89
N ALA A 295 16.07 -13.13 -13.91
CA ALA A 295 14.64 -13.40 -14.08
C ALA A 295 13.84 -12.10 -14.26
N ALA A 296 14.19 -11.03 -13.53
CA ALA A 296 13.56 -9.72 -13.68
C ALA A 296 13.71 -9.17 -15.09
N HIS A 297 14.89 -9.25 -15.71
CA HIS A 297 15.12 -8.87 -17.11
C HIS A 297 14.29 -9.70 -18.07
N LEU A 298 14.26 -11.03 -17.88
CA LEU A 298 13.51 -11.94 -18.75
C LEU A 298 11.99 -11.68 -18.65
N LEU A 299 11.48 -11.42 -17.43
CA LEU A 299 10.04 -11.23 -17.16
C LEU A 299 9.60 -9.76 -17.22
N SER A 300 10.51 -8.83 -17.46
CA SER A 300 10.21 -7.40 -17.61
C SER A 300 9.10 -7.11 -18.63
N PRO A 301 9.08 -7.71 -19.85
CA PRO A 301 7.98 -7.51 -20.79
C PRO A 301 6.64 -8.06 -20.28
N LEU A 302 6.66 -9.17 -19.54
CA LEU A 302 5.46 -9.74 -18.91
C LEU A 302 4.90 -8.79 -17.85
N LEU A 303 5.75 -8.25 -16.99
CA LEU A 303 5.34 -7.28 -15.96
C LEU A 303 4.78 -6.01 -16.61
N ALA A 304 5.42 -5.49 -17.67
CA ALA A 304 4.93 -4.34 -18.41
C ALA A 304 3.56 -4.61 -19.07
N ALA A 305 3.37 -5.80 -19.63
CA ALA A 305 2.09 -6.23 -20.20
C ALA A 305 1.00 -6.34 -19.11
N LEU A 306 1.31 -6.94 -17.96
CA LEU A 306 0.38 -7.02 -16.82
C LEU A 306 -0.01 -5.61 -16.33
N ALA A 307 0.94 -4.68 -16.26
CA ALA A 307 0.70 -3.30 -15.91
C ALA A 307 -0.27 -2.62 -16.88
N ALA A 308 0.04 -2.71 -18.19
CA ALA A 308 -0.77 -2.12 -19.25
C ALA A 308 -2.19 -2.72 -19.31
N LEU A 309 -2.30 -4.05 -19.21
CA LEU A 309 -3.60 -4.74 -19.17
C LEU A 309 -4.40 -4.35 -17.92
N THR A 310 -3.74 -4.20 -16.77
CA THR A 310 -4.42 -3.80 -15.52
C THR A 310 -5.00 -2.40 -15.65
N VAL A 311 -4.21 -1.42 -16.09
CA VAL A 311 -4.66 -0.02 -16.23
C VAL A 311 -5.72 0.09 -17.32
N GLY A 312 -5.48 -0.50 -18.49
CA GLY A 312 -6.41 -0.46 -19.62
C GLY A 312 -7.76 -1.13 -19.29
N TYR A 313 -7.72 -2.34 -18.72
CA TYR A 313 -8.91 -3.06 -18.32
C TYR A 313 -9.70 -2.30 -17.23
N ALA A 314 -9.02 -1.85 -16.18
CA ALA A 314 -9.64 -1.10 -15.09
C ALA A 314 -10.32 0.17 -15.60
N ALA A 315 -9.67 0.93 -16.48
CA ALA A 315 -10.21 2.15 -17.09
C ALA A 315 -11.44 1.87 -17.96
N LEU A 316 -11.38 0.86 -18.83
CA LEU A 316 -12.49 0.49 -19.71
C LEU A 316 -13.71 0.00 -18.94
N VAL A 317 -13.51 -0.81 -17.89
CA VAL A 317 -14.61 -1.30 -17.06
C VAL A 317 -15.18 -0.18 -16.18
N ALA A 318 -14.34 0.68 -15.62
CA ALA A 318 -14.80 1.87 -14.88
C ALA A 318 -15.70 2.77 -15.75
N LEU A 319 -15.36 2.96 -17.04
CA LEU A 319 -16.14 3.75 -17.98
C LEU A 319 -17.55 3.15 -18.24
N ARG A 320 -17.68 1.83 -18.20
CA ARG A 320 -18.92 1.08 -18.45
C ARG A 320 -19.69 0.74 -17.18
N SER A 321 -19.10 0.93 -16.03
CA SER A 321 -19.72 0.60 -14.73
C SER A 321 -20.95 1.49 -14.47
N ILE A 322 -21.95 0.87 -13.85
CA ILE A 322 -23.19 1.52 -13.40
C ILE A 322 -23.28 1.59 -11.87
N ASP A 323 -22.31 1.05 -11.16
CA ASP A 323 -22.21 1.00 -9.70
C ASP A 323 -21.02 1.87 -9.25
N LEU A 324 -21.29 2.88 -8.40
CA LEU A 324 -20.29 3.83 -7.93
C LEU A 324 -19.15 3.16 -7.16
N ARG A 325 -19.46 2.18 -6.28
CA ARG A 325 -18.42 1.48 -5.51
C ARG A 325 -17.56 0.60 -6.40
N GLN A 326 -18.17 -0.06 -7.40
CA GLN A 326 -17.39 -0.84 -8.37
C GLN A 326 -16.52 0.06 -9.25
N THR A 327 -17.03 1.23 -9.66
CA THR A 327 -16.22 2.23 -10.38
C THR A 327 -15.01 2.64 -9.57
N GLY A 328 -15.19 2.98 -8.28
CA GLY A 328 -14.09 3.26 -7.36
C GLY A 328 -13.11 2.09 -7.20
N ALA A 329 -13.63 0.86 -7.14
CA ALA A 329 -12.80 -0.34 -7.07
C ALA A 329 -11.88 -0.51 -8.30
N TYR A 330 -12.40 -0.32 -9.51
CA TYR A 330 -11.59 -0.38 -10.72
C TYR A 330 -10.59 0.78 -10.81
N LEU A 331 -11.01 2.00 -10.50
CA LEU A 331 -10.10 3.15 -10.49
C LEU A 331 -8.95 2.97 -9.47
N SER A 332 -9.18 2.32 -8.33
CA SER A 332 -8.15 2.03 -7.33
C SER A 332 -7.06 1.06 -7.79
N MET A 333 -7.29 0.30 -8.87
CA MET A 333 -6.29 -0.63 -9.44
C MET A 333 -5.22 0.12 -10.27
N ILE A 334 -5.55 1.31 -10.79
CA ILE A 334 -4.68 2.07 -11.71
C ILE A 334 -3.33 2.38 -11.10
N PRO A 335 -3.21 2.97 -9.89
CA PRO A 335 -1.92 3.22 -9.27
C PRO A 335 -1.08 1.94 -9.09
N GLY A 336 -1.73 0.79 -8.85
CA GLY A 336 -1.06 -0.52 -8.76
C GLY A 336 -0.42 -0.94 -10.08
N GLY A 337 -1.13 -0.76 -11.21
CA GLY A 337 -0.60 -1.02 -12.53
C GLY A 337 0.59 -0.11 -12.86
N ILE A 338 0.52 1.17 -12.52
CA ILE A 338 1.63 2.12 -12.71
C ILE A 338 2.85 1.71 -11.88
N THR A 339 2.65 1.30 -10.62
CA THR A 339 3.73 0.77 -9.78
C THR A 339 4.44 -0.40 -10.46
N VAL A 340 3.68 -1.35 -11.02
CA VAL A 340 4.25 -2.52 -11.71
C VAL A 340 4.96 -2.14 -13.01
N LEU A 341 4.49 -1.14 -13.76
CA LEU A 341 5.21 -0.62 -14.92
C LEU A 341 6.60 -0.11 -14.54
N GLY A 342 6.70 0.65 -13.46
CA GLY A 342 7.99 1.16 -12.99
C GLY A 342 8.94 0.06 -12.53
N LEU A 343 8.44 -0.98 -11.88
CA LEU A 343 9.23 -2.16 -11.53
C LEU A 343 9.67 -2.94 -12.78
N ALA A 344 8.80 -3.04 -13.79
CA ALA A 344 9.10 -3.70 -15.05
C ALA A 344 10.23 -3.01 -15.83
N ALA A 345 10.35 -1.71 -15.74
CA ALA A 345 11.33 -0.94 -16.51
C ALA A 345 12.77 -1.09 -16.01
N LEU A 346 12.98 -1.58 -14.80
CA LEU A 346 14.30 -1.91 -14.22
C LEU A 346 15.31 -0.75 -14.34
N SER A 347 14.85 0.50 -14.18
CA SER A 347 15.72 1.67 -14.14
C SER A 347 15.68 2.31 -12.76
N PRO A 348 16.78 2.93 -12.27
CA PRO A 348 16.76 3.58 -10.96
C PRO A 348 15.62 4.59 -10.79
N LEU A 349 15.36 5.36 -11.86
CA LEU A 349 14.32 6.38 -11.87
C LEU A 349 12.91 5.77 -11.78
N SER A 350 12.64 4.69 -12.53
CA SER A 350 11.34 4.02 -12.51
C SER A 350 11.10 3.25 -11.21
N ILE A 351 12.15 2.65 -10.63
CA ILE A 351 12.09 1.99 -9.33
C ILE A 351 11.78 3.04 -8.25
N ALA A 352 12.42 4.22 -8.29
CA ALA A 352 12.11 5.33 -7.39
C ALA A 352 10.65 5.77 -7.51
N GLY A 353 10.15 5.92 -8.75
CA GLY A 353 8.73 6.19 -9.01
C GLY A 353 7.81 5.12 -8.43
N SER A 354 8.19 3.84 -8.56
CA SER A 354 7.42 2.72 -8.01
C SER A 354 7.37 2.72 -6.47
N VAL A 355 8.49 2.99 -5.81
CA VAL A 355 8.53 3.07 -4.33
C VAL A 355 7.69 4.26 -3.84
N LEU A 356 7.77 5.41 -4.49
CA LEU A 356 6.90 6.54 -4.15
C LEU A 356 5.42 6.21 -4.43
N SER A 357 5.13 5.45 -5.49
CA SER A 357 3.79 4.97 -5.82
C SER A 357 3.26 3.92 -4.84
N LEU A 358 4.11 3.19 -4.12
CA LEU A 358 3.63 2.36 -3.00
C LEU A 358 2.87 3.22 -1.99
N PHE A 359 3.42 4.36 -1.62
CA PHE A 359 2.79 5.29 -0.68
C PHE A 359 1.65 6.09 -1.33
N ALA A 360 1.98 6.93 -2.31
CA ALA A 360 1.01 7.85 -2.92
C ALA A 360 -0.14 7.10 -3.62
N GLY A 361 0.18 6.03 -4.34
CA GLY A 361 -0.82 5.18 -4.97
C GLY A 361 -1.68 4.40 -3.97
N GLY A 362 -1.11 4.02 -2.80
CA GLY A 362 -1.86 3.44 -1.68
C GLY A 362 -2.88 4.41 -1.10
N MET A 363 -2.45 5.64 -0.82
CA MET A 363 -3.32 6.71 -0.34
C MET A 363 -4.42 7.06 -1.36
N ALA A 364 -4.09 7.17 -2.65
CA ALA A 364 -5.06 7.45 -3.72
C ALA A 364 -6.09 6.32 -3.87
N ALA A 365 -5.67 5.05 -3.80
CA ALA A 365 -6.56 3.91 -3.84
C ALA A 365 -7.52 3.88 -2.64
N ALA A 366 -7.02 4.15 -1.43
CA ALA A 366 -7.85 4.25 -0.23
C ALA A 366 -8.84 5.42 -0.33
N LEU A 367 -8.40 6.56 -0.85
CA LEU A 367 -9.21 7.76 -0.98
C LEU A 367 -10.37 7.56 -1.97
N ILE A 368 -10.10 7.00 -3.16
CA ILE A 368 -11.17 6.80 -4.16
C ILE A 368 -12.18 5.75 -3.71
N VAL A 369 -11.74 4.64 -3.11
CA VAL A 369 -12.61 3.60 -2.57
C VAL A 369 -13.43 4.15 -1.39
N GLY A 370 -12.79 4.87 -0.46
CA GLY A 370 -13.45 5.47 0.69
C GLY A 370 -14.47 6.54 0.29
N ALA A 371 -14.12 7.45 -0.64
CA ALA A 371 -15.02 8.49 -1.11
C ALA A 371 -16.25 7.93 -1.84
N CYS A 372 -16.06 6.95 -2.75
CA CYS A 372 -17.17 6.28 -3.44
C CYS A 372 -18.07 5.52 -2.44
N ALA A 373 -17.49 4.87 -1.44
CA ALA A 373 -18.24 4.14 -0.43
C ALA A 373 -19.05 5.10 0.46
N THR A 374 -18.42 6.17 0.96
CA THR A 374 -19.12 7.16 1.81
C THR A 374 -20.26 7.86 1.06
N LEU A 375 -20.00 8.29 -0.18
CA LEU A 375 -21.04 8.94 -0.97
C LEU A 375 -22.21 7.97 -1.23
N SER A 376 -21.93 6.70 -1.55
CA SER A 376 -22.99 5.72 -1.77
C SER A 376 -23.81 5.43 -0.53
N ASP A 377 -23.17 5.43 0.66
CA ASP A 377 -23.88 5.20 1.93
C ASP A 377 -24.73 6.41 2.32
N ARG A 378 -24.23 7.61 2.11
CA ARG A 378 -24.98 8.85 2.35
C ARG A 378 -26.15 9.03 1.39
N ALA A 379 -25.94 8.70 0.13
CA ALA A 379 -26.98 8.76 -0.89
C ALA A 379 -27.92 7.54 -0.89
N GLN A 380 -27.69 6.55 -0.01
CA GLN A 380 -28.46 5.30 0.09
C GLN A 380 -28.64 4.59 -1.26
N SER A 381 -27.70 4.80 -2.19
CA SER A 381 -27.70 4.21 -3.52
C SER A 381 -26.29 4.04 -4.04
N ARG A 382 -26.07 2.96 -4.80
CA ARG A 382 -24.81 2.70 -5.52
C ARG A 382 -24.96 2.97 -7.02
N SER A 383 -26.20 3.10 -7.52
CA SER A 383 -26.46 3.21 -8.95
C SER A 383 -26.12 4.60 -9.50
N LEU A 384 -25.18 4.64 -10.44
CA LEU A 384 -24.83 5.88 -11.15
C LEU A 384 -25.99 6.44 -12.01
N GLN A 385 -27.05 5.67 -12.22
CA GLN A 385 -28.26 6.13 -12.92
C GLN A 385 -29.19 6.93 -11.99
N VAL A 386 -29.15 6.62 -10.69
CA VAL A 386 -29.96 7.29 -9.66
C VAL A 386 -29.24 8.47 -9.04
N LEU A 387 -27.91 8.34 -8.90
CA LEU A 387 -27.04 9.38 -8.32
C LEU A 387 -26.84 10.51 -9.34
N SER A 388 -27.43 11.67 -9.11
CA SER A 388 -27.35 12.83 -10.00
C SER A 388 -27.48 14.14 -9.23
N GLY A 389 -26.72 15.18 -9.64
CA GLY A 389 -26.82 16.52 -9.10
C GLY A 389 -26.51 16.65 -7.61
N LEU A 390 -25.54 15.89 -7.10
CA LEU A 390 -25.24 15.83 -5.67
C LEU A 390 -24.32 16.98 -5.20
N ALA A 391 -23.58 17.66 -6.07
CA ALA A 391 -22.62 18.68 -5.67
C ALA A 391 -23.23 19.81 -4.81
N PRO A 392 -24.42 20.38 -5.09
CA PRO A 392 -25.01 21.40 -4.23
C PRO A 392 -25.50 20.87 -2.88
N ARG A 393 -25.82 19.56 -2.82
CA ARG A 393 -26.38 18.91 -1.61
C ARG A 393 -25.29 18.30 -0.71
N MET A 394 -24.15 17.94 -1.30
CA MET A 394 -23.03 17.28 -0.64
C MET A 394 -21.69 17.91 -1.08
N PRO A 395 -21.47 19.21 -0.84
CA PRO A 395 -20.30 19.92 -1.36
C PRO A 395 -18.97 19.35 -0.84
N ILE A 396 -18.87 18.95 0.43
CA ILE A 396 -17.65 18.37 1.00
C ILE A 396 -17.29 17.06 0.30
N LEU A 397 -18.27 16.15 0.18
CA LEU A 397 -18.04 14.87 -0.51
C LEU A 397 -17.77 15.05 -2.00
N ALA A 398 -18.39 16.04 -2.65
CA ALA A 398 -18.13 16.35 -4.05
C ALA A 398 -16.67 16.77 -4.28
N TRP A 399 -16.12 17.64 -3.44
CA TRP A 399 -14.71 18.02 -3.49
C TRP A 399 -13.79 16.86 -3.19
N LEU A 400 -14.05 16.09 -2.14
CA LEU A 400 -13.20 14.95 -1.75
C LEU A 400 -13.22 13.84 -2.80
N LEU A 401 -14.36 13.54 -3.43
CA LEU A 401 -14.45 12.59 -4.54
C LEU A 401 -13.70 13.10 -5.79
N THR A 402 -13.78 14.41 -6.06
CA THR A 402 -13.03 15.02 -7.17
C THR A 402 -11.52 14.90 -6.93
N ILE A 403 -11.04 15.27 -5.73
CA ILE A 403 -9.62 15.12 -5.35
C ILE A 403 -9.19 13.65 -5.43
N ALA A 404 -10.04 12.71 -4.99
CA ALA A 404 -9.77 11.28 -5.08
C ALA A 404 -9.55 10.81 -6.52
N GLY A 405 -10.40 11.26 -7.43
CA GLY A 405 -10.27 10.96 -8.85
C GLY A 405 -9.01 11.58 -9.47
N LEU A 406 -8.73 12.84 -9.17
CA LEU A 406 -7.51 13.54 -9.62
C LEU A 406 -6.24 12.88 -9.08
N ALA A 407 -6.30 12.34 -7.86
CA ALA A 407 -5.19 11.59 -7.27
C ALA A 407 -4.91 10.27 -8.00
N VAL A 408 -5.94 9.58 -8.47
CA VAL A 408 -5.78 8.36 -9.28
C VAL A 408 -5.17 8.65 -10.65
N LEU A 409 -5.39 9.85 -11.20
CA LEU A 409 -4.88 10.28 -12.51
C LEU A 409 -3.52 11.00 -12.43
N GLY A 410 -2.91 11.10 -11.25
CA GLY A 410 -1.62 11.75 -11.10
C GLY A 410 -1.63 13.23 -11.51
N VAL A 411 -2.60 14.01 -11.04
CA VAL A 411 -2.65 15.44 -11.34
C VAL A 411 -1.59 16.20 -10.52
N PRO A 412 -0.90 17.21 -11.09
CA PRO A 412 0.04 18.05 -10.36
C PRO A 412 -0.49 18.52 -9.01
N LEU A 413 0.40 18.76 -8.04
CA LEU A 413 0.18 19.05 -6.62
C LEU A 413 -0.11 17.82 -5.75
N LEU A 414 -0.41 16.67 -6.32
CA LEU A 414 -0.63 15.42 -5.58
C LEU A 414 0.60 14.51 -5.66
N GLY A 415 0.91 13.78 -4.60
CA GLY A 415 2.08 12.92 -4.54
C GLY A 415 2.12 11.83 -5.63
N THR A 416 0.97 11.43 -6.14
CA THR A 416 0.87 10.50 -7.28
C THR A 416 1.46 11.06 -8.57
N PHE A 417 1.37 12.37 -8.81
CA PHE A 417 1.98 13.01 -9.98
C PHE A 417 3.48 12.77 -10.04
N LEU A 418 4.19 13.02 -8.93
CA LEU A 418 5.64 12.81 -8.89
C LEU A 418 6.00 11.34 -9.08
N ALA A 419 5.25 10.43 -8.45
CA ALA A 419 5.44 8.99 -8.60
C ALA A 419 5.26 8.53 -10.07
N GLU A 420 4.21 9.01 -10.73
CA GLU A 420 3.91 8.71 -12.12
C GLU A 420 4.94 9.32 -13.07
N LEU A 421 5.33 10.57 -12.82
CA LEU A 421 6.34 11.26 -13.62
C LEU A 421 7.66 10.48 -13.63
N LEU A 422 8.16 10.11 -12.46
CA LEU A 422 9.39 9.31 -12.34
C LEU A 422 9.24 7.93 -13.00
N THR A 423 8.09 7.29 -12.81
CA THR A 423 7.79 6.00 -13.42
C THR A 423 7.80 6.09 -14.95
N PHE A 424 7.09 7.04 -15.54
CA PHE A 424 7.03 7.18 -17.00
C PHE A 424 8.39 7.53 -17.59
N PHE A 425 9.06 8.56 -17.07
CA PHE A 425 10.39 8.94 -17.58
C PHE A 425 11.41 7.81 -17.46
N GLY A 426 11.38 7.05 -16.34
CA GLY A 426 12.24 5.90 -16.15
C GLY A 426 11.88 4.71 -17.06
N SER A 427 10.62 4.61 -17.49
CA SER A 427 10.14 3.46 -18.26
C SER A 427 10.30 3.62 -19.79
N PHE A 428 10.31 4.84 -20.31
CA PHE A 428 10.33 5.06 -21.76
C PHE A 428 11.53 4.43 -22.47
N LYS A 429 12.69 4.36 -21.84
CA LYS A 429 13.89 3.77 -22.45
C LYS A 429 13.78 2.25 -22.57
N ASN A 430 13.34 1.58 -21.52
CA ASN A 430 13.41 0.13 -21.39
C ASN A 430 12.09 -0.57 -21.73
N GLN A 431 10.93 0.11 -21.51
CA GLN A 431 9.59 -0.41 -21.74
C GLN A 431 8.68 0.60 -22.45
N PRO A 432 9.06 1.12 -23.65
CA PRO A 432 8.31 2.17 -24.34
C PRO A 432 6.87 1.74 -24.66
N ILE A 433 6.67 0.52 -25.14
CA ILE A 433 5.33 0.00 -25.48
C ILE A 433 4.44 -0.06 -24.24
N GLY A 434 4.96 -0.58 -23.12
CA GLY A 434 4.25 -0.62 -21.84
C GLY A 434 3.89 0.76 -21.34
N ALA A 435 4.84 1.70 -21.40
CA ALA A 435 4.62 3.10 -20.99
C ALA A 435 3.52 3.78 -21.82
N PHE A 436 3.57 3.67 -23.15
CA PHE A 436 2.52 4.22 -24.02
C PHE A 436 1.16 3.55 -23.78
N ALA A 437 1.12 2.24 -23.59
CA ALA A 437 -0.13 1.53 -23.31
C ALA A 437 -0.76 1.94 -21.97
N VAL A 438 0.05 2.10 -20.92
CA VAL A 438 -0.41 2.63 -19.62
C VAL A 438 -0.88 4.08 -19.75
N ALA A 439 -0.15 4.94 -20.47
CA ALA A 439 -0.56 6.32 -20.73
C ALA A 439 -1.90 6.40 -21.48
N ALA A 440 -2.10 5.56 -22.50
CA ALA A 440 -3.38 5.45 -23.19
C ALA A 440 -4.51 4.98 -22.24
N GLY A 441 -4.22 4.03 -21.36
CA GLY A 441 -5.15 3.59 -20.31
C GLY A 441 -5.52 4.72 -19.35
N LEU A 442 -4.57 5.58 -18.97
CA LEU A 442 -4.84 6.77 -18.13
C LEU A 442 -5.76 7.79 -18.83
N VAL A 443 -5.62 7.98 -20.13
CA VAL A 443 -6.55 8.83 -20.91
C VAL A 443 -7.97 8.26 -20.84
N VAL A 444 -8.14 6.95 -20.99
CA VAL A 444 -9.44 6.29 -20.84
C VAL A 444 -9.95 6.42 -19.40
N ALA A 445 -9.09 6.30 -18.40
CA ALA A 445 -9.44 6.50 -16.99
C ALA A 445 -9.90 7.93 -16.71
N ALA A 446 -9.26 8.94 -17.32
CA ALA A 446 -9.69 10.34 -17.22
C ALA A 446 -11.10 10.55 -17.79
N VAL A 447 -11.39 9.93 -18.92
CA VAL A 447 -12.75 9.95 -19.51
C VAL A 447 -13.75 9.24 -18.60
N ALA A 448 -13.38 8.09 -18.01
CA ALA A 448 -14.23 7.36 -17.08
C ALA A 448 -14.54 8.20 -15.82
N LEU A 449 -13.51 8.82 -15.25
CA LEU A 449 -13.64 9.70 -14.10
C LEU A 449 -14.52 10.92 -14.42
N ALA A 450 -14.23 11.63 -15.51
CA ALA A 450 -15.01 12.79 -15.93
C ALA A 450 -16.50 12.43 -16.15
N SER A 451 -16.76 11.26 -16.76
CA SER A 451 -18.11 10.74 -16.96
C SER A 451 -18.81 10.45 -15.63
N MET A 452 -18.10 9.81 -14.67
CA MET A 452 -18.61 9.54 -13.32
C MET A 452 -18.92 10.83 -12.57
N LEU A 453 -17.96 11.77 -12.50
CA LEU A 453 -18.13 13.04 -11.79
C LEU A 453 -19.27 13.86 -12.40
N ARG A 454 -19.34 13.96 -13.75
CA ARG A 454 -20.41 14.68 -14.43
C ARG A 454 -21.79 14.13 -14.07
N ARG A 455 -21.95 12.81 -14.06
CA ARG A 455 -23.23 12.16 -13.73
C ARG A 455 -23.60 12.37 -12.27
N VAL A 456 -22.67 12.07 -11.35
CA VAL A 456 -22.93 12.09 -9.91
C VAL A 456 -23.07 13.50 -9.37
N LEU A 457 -22.18 14.42 -9.77
CA LEU A 457 -22.08 15.74 -9.16
C LEU A 457 -22.90 16.80 -9.86
N PHE A 458 -22.91 16.81 -11.21
CA PHE A 458 -23.42 17.94 -12.02
C PHE A 458 -24.66 17.62 -12.87
N GLY A 459 -25.24 16.42 -12.72
CA GLY A 459 -26.49 16.09 -13.39
C GLY A 459 -27.71 16.84 -12.81
N SER A 460 -28.85 16.73 -13.47
CA SER A 460 -30.11 17.23 -12.90
C SER A 460 -30.44 16.49 -11.59
N PRO A 461 -30.82 17.21 -10.51
CA PRO A 461 -31.17 16.56 -9.26
C PRO A 461 -32.30 15.56 -9.47
N ASN A 462 -32.14 14.32 -9.01
CA ASN A 462 -33.21 13.35 -9.02
C ASN A 462 -34.24 13.74 -7.93
N PRO A 463 -35.52 14.04 -8.30
CA PRO A 463 -36.56 14.41 -7.33
C PRO A 463 -36.88 13.27 -6.37
N ASP A 464 -36.67 12.00 -6.78
CA ASP A 464 -36.93 10.80 -5.97
C ASP A 464 -35.74 10.42 -5.07
N ALA A 465 -34.63 11.17 -5.12
CA ALA A 465 -33.49 10.92 -4.23
C ALA A 465 -33.87 11.24 -2.78
N PRO A 466 -33.66 10.33 -1.84
CA PRO A 466 -33.94 10.60 -0.43
C PRO A 466 -33.14 11.82 0.04
N GLY A 467 -33.65 12.51 1.07
CA GLY A 467 -32.98 13.66 1.66
C GLY A 467 -31.55 13.28 2.07
N VAL A 468 -30.57 13.76 1.30
CA VAL A 468 -29.16 13.45 1.51
C VAL A 468 -28.51 14.51 2.39
N SER A 469 -27.71 14.09 3.36
CA SER A 469 -26.85 14.97 4.16
C SER A 469 -25.40 14.82 3.72
N ASP A 470 -24.63 15.91 3.74
CA ASP A 470 -23.19 15.89 3.43
C ASP A 470 -22.40 15.06 4.44
N ALA A 471 -21.10 14.91 4.22
CA ALA A 471 -20.21 14.18 5.10
C ALA A 471 -20.34 14.63 6.55
N SER A 472 -20.41 13.65 7.45
CA SER A 472 -20.24 13.93 8.89
C SER A 472 -18.80 14.37 9.17
N LEU A 473 -18.59 15.00 10.33
CA LEU A 473 -17.25 15.43 10.75
C LEU A 473 -16.23 14.27 10.69
N GLY A 474 -16.59 13.07 11.15
CA GLY A 474 -15.70 11.90 11.12
C GLY A 474 -15.37 11.45 9.69
N GLU A 475 -16.36 11.49 8.79
CA GLU A 475 -16.15 11.14 7.37
C GLU A 475 -15.29 12.18 6.66
N THR A 476 -15.50 13.46 6.96
CA THR A 476 -14.65 14.54 6.45
C THR A 476 -13.21 14.36 6.90
N TRP A 477 -12.97 14.06 8.18
CA TRP A 477 -11.62 13.93 8.71
C TRP A 477 -10.84 12.78 8.07
N TYR A 478 -11.42 11.58 7.95
CA TYR A 478 -10.63 10.47 7.39
C TYR A 478 -10.33 10.65 5.89
N LEU A 479 -11.27 11.23 5.11
CA LEU A 479 -11.03 11.53 3.70
C LEU A 479 -10.05 12.70 3.53
N ALA A 480 -10.16 13.73 4.39
CA ALA A 480 -9.25 14.87 4.38
C ALA A 480 -7.82 14.48 4.76
N LEU A 481 -7.63 13.54 5.69
CA LEU A 481 -6.29 13.01 6.02
C LEU A 481 -5.66 12.28 4.82
N LEU A 482 -6.43 11.46 4.09
CA LEU A 482 -5.95 10.82 2.86
C LEU A 482 -5.58 11.85 1.79
N ALA A 483 -6.46 12.81 1.52
CA ALA A 483 -6.21 13.88 0.55
C ALA A 483 -5.05 14.79 0.98
N GLY A 484 -4.99 15.15 2.26
CA GLY A 484 -3.94 15.99 2.84
C GLY A 484 -2.55 15.33 2.76
N SER A 485 -2.46 14.02 3.01
CA SER A 485 -1.21 13.26 2.85
C SER A 485 -0.71 13.27 1.41
N LEU A 486 -1.61 13.18 0.43
CA LEU A 486 -1.26 13.27 -1.00
C LEU A 486 -0.80 14.66 -1.40
N LEU A 487 -1.48 15.71 -0.91
CA LEU A 487 -1.07 17.10 -1.11
C LEU A 487 0.28 17.39 -0.44
N TRP A 488 0.48 16.90 0.78
CA TRP A 488 1.73 17.08 1.51
C TRP A 488 2.94 16.56 0.73
N ILE A 489 2.86 15.32 0.24
CA ILE A 489 3.96 14.72 -0.54
C ILE A 489 4.11 15.38 -1.90
N GLY A 490 3.01 15.79 -2.53
CA GLY A 490 3.07 16.48 -3.81
C GLY A 490 3.73 17.86 -3.74
N LEU A 491 3.52 18.59 -2.63
CA LEU A 491 4.08 19.91 -2.41
C LEU A 491 5.47 19.87 -1.77
N PHE A 492 5.74 18.90 -0.91
CA PHE A 492 6.95 18.80 -0.10
C PHE A 492 7.59 17.40 -0.16
N PRO A 493 7.99 16.92 -1.35
CA PRO A 493 8.51 15.55 -1.50
C PRO A 493 9.83 15.32 -0.73
N SER A 494 10.64 16.36 -0.59
CA SER A 494 11.90 16.34 0.18
C SER A 494 11.75 16.88 1.62
N GLY A 495 10.52 17.07 2.08
CA GLY A 495 10.21 17.69 3.36
C GLY A 495 10.11 19.22 3.27
N PRO A 496 9.34 19.88 4.16
CA PRO A 496 9.24 21.33 4.22
C PRO A 496 10.52 21.91 4.80
N LYS A 497 10.93 23.06 4.26
CA LYS A 497 12.04 23.86 4.80
C LYS A 497 11.51 24.91 5.78
N LEU A 498 12.31 25.25 6.77
CA LEU A 498 12.00 26.38 7.64
C LEU A 498 11.97 27.68 6.84
N PRO A 499 10.99 28.57 7.05
CA PRO A 499 10.90 29.84 6.32
C PRO A 499 12.19 30.65 6.45
N GLY A 500 12.80 31.01 5.30
CA GLY A 500 14.01 31.82 5.26
C GLY A 500 15.31 31.05 5.50
N THR A 501 15.29 29.73 5.56
CA THR A 501 16.49 28.89 5.71
C THR A 501 16.48 27.72 4.72
N ASP A 502 17.65 27.14 4.46
CA ASP A 502 17.76 25.89 3.69
C ASP A 502 17.64 24.64 4.59
N THR A 503 17.45 24.83 5.90
CA THR A 503 17.29 23.74 6.86
C THR A 503 15.90 23.09 6.71
N PRO A 504 15.81 21.78 6.47
CA PRO A 504 14.54 21.09 6.44
C PRO A 504 13.89 21.09 7.82
N LEU A 505 12.55 21.19 7.88
CA LEU A 505 11.78 21.13 9.13
C LEU A 505 11.87 19.74 9.78
N PHE A 506 12.09 18.71 8.96
CA PHE A 506 12.41 17.33 9.34
C PHE A 506 13.75 17.00 8.68
N ASP A 507 14.64 16.34 9.37
CA ASP A 507 15.99 16.05 8.88
C ASP A 507 16.01 15.26 7.57
N GLN A 508 14.89 14.59 7.22
CA GLN A 508 14.78 13.77 6.02
C GLN A 508 13.38 13.87 5.41
N GLY A 509 13.32 14.06 4.09
CA GLY A 509 12.09 13.92 3.32
C GLY A 509 11.85 12.45 2.91
N LEU A 510 10.61 12.10 2.59
CA LEU A 510 10.24 10.74 2.18
C LEU A 510 11.07 10.25 0.97
N VAL A 511 11.41 11.15 0.05
CA VAL A 511 12.26 10.85 -1.12
C VAL A 511 13.69 10.51 -0.70
N ASN A 512 14.23 11.16 0.32
CA ASN A 512 15.57 10.87 0.81
C ASN A 512 15.65 9.50 1.49
N VAL A 513 14.63 9.14 2.28
CA VAL A 513 14.53 7.83 2.94
C VAL A 513 14.48 6.68 1.93
N MET A 514 13.86 6.91 0.76
CA MET A 514 13.81 5.90 -0.31
C MET A 514 15.18 5.71 -0.99
N ALA A 515 16.00 6.76 -1.08
CA ALA A 515 17.12 6.84 -2.03
C ALA A 515 18.17 5.73 -1.85
N ALA A 516 18.58 5.43 -0.62
CA ALA A 516 19.60 4.42 -0.36
C ALA A 516 19.12 2.99 -0.66
N GLY A 517 17.92 2.65 -0.20
CA GLY A 517 17.34 1.33 -0.49
C GLY A 517 17.08 1.11 -1.98
N ILE A 518 16.78 2.20 -2.73
CA ILE A 518 16.63 2.14 -4.19
C ILE A 518 17.98 1.94 -4.87
N SER A 519 19.05 2.59 -4.40
CA SER A 519 20.38 2.46 -4.99
C SER A 519 20.89 1.02 -4.94
N ASP A 520 20.66 0.33 -3.84
CA ASP A 520 21.00 -1.08 -3.69
C ASP A 520 20.19 -1.98 -4.63
N ILE A 521 18.88 -1.84 -4.62
CA ILE A 521 17.97 -2.59 -5.50
C ILE A 521 18.22 -2.31 -6.98
N ALA A 522 18.59 -1.07 -7.34
CA ALA A 522 18.82 -0.66 -8.72
C ALA A 522 20.25 -0.92 -9.22
N SER A 523 21.20 -1.22 -8.33
CA SER A 523 22.62 -1.40 -8.68
C SER A 523 22.84 -2.42 -9.80
N PRO A 524 22.16 -3.58 -9.86
CA PRO A 524 22.32 -4.55 -10.95
C PRO A 524 21.92 -4.01 -12.32
N TYR A 525 21.13 -2.93 -12.38
CA TYR A 525 20.57 -2.39 -13.63
C TYR A 525 21.28 -1.12 -14.13
N THR A 526 22.26 -0.62 -13.39
CA THR A 526 22.98 0.63 -13.76
C THR A 526 24.16 0.38 -14.70
N GLY A 527 24.62 -0.86 -14.88
CA GLY A 527 25.85 -1.18 -15.60
C GLY A 527 27.12 -0.68 -14.89
N ALA A 528 26.99 -0.08 -13.71
CA ALA A 528 28.11 0.29 -12.87
C ALA A 528 28.61 -0.95 -12.14
N THR A 529 29.91 -1.24 -12.25
CA THR A 529 30.57 -2.24 -11.39
C THR A 529 30.36 -1.77 -9.94
N PRO A 530 29.95 -2.66 -9.03
CA PRO A 530 29.85 -2.31 -7.61
C PRO A 530 31.20 -1.77 -7.14
N SER A 531 31.20 -0.56 -6.56
CA SER A 531 32.38 -0.03 -5.91
C SER A 531 32.79 -1.02 -4.84
N PRO A 532 34.07 -1.41 -4.74
CA PRO A 532 34.51 -2.28 -3.68
C PRO A 532 34.19 -1.59 -2.34
N THR A 533 33.37 -2.23 -1.53
CA THR A 533 33.14 -1.83 -0.14
C THR A 533 34.47 -1.79 0.59
N PRO A 534 34.78 -0.73 1.34
CA PRO A 534 36.01 -0.64 2.11
C PRO A 534 36.06 -1.68 3.24
#